data_a88995d8e567bbce6732b8d0403398f6
#
_entry.id   a88995d8e567bbce6732b8d0403398f6
#
_cell.length_a   1.000
_cell.length_b   1.000
_cell.length_c   1.000
_cell.angle_alpha   90.00
_cell.angle_beta   90.00
_cell.angle_gamma   90.00
#
_symmetry.space_group_name_H-M   'P 1'
#
loop_
_entity.id
_entity.type
_entity.pdbx_description
1 polymer ?
#
loop_
_entity_poly.entity_id
_entity_poly.type
_entity_poly.pdbx_seq_one_letter_code
_entity_poly.pdbx_strand_id
1 'polypeptide(L)'
;MADLDWTAQSVHKVWRKAYGFVLVSKMVATKGDITYIATNDLSLTDYETLKNHNAYRWNIETFHRAIKQCCGIERCYSVKERSQRNHILCAFLAFIKLEWQRIKMGVSWYQQKWSIARSAVTAFLT
;
A
#
# COMPACT_ATOMS: atom_id res chain seq x y z
N MET A 1 1.93 -30.18 1.35
CA MET A 1 0.89 -29.15 1.51
C MET A 1 -0.48 -29.59 1.02
N ALA A 2 -0.60 -30.82 0.53
CA ALA A 2 -1.83 -31.32 -0.09
C ALA A 2 -2.92 -31.82 0.88
N ASP A 3 -2.60 -32.03 2.16
CA ASP A 3 -3.50 -32.70 3.12
C ASP A 3 -4.06 -31.78 4.22
N LEU A 4 -4.01 -30.45 4.04
CA LEU A 4 -4.64 -29.52 4.94
C LEU A 4 -6.03 -29.18 4.39
N ASP A 5 -7.08 -29.53 5.13
CA ASP A 5 -8.44 -29.09 4.86
C ASP A 5 -8.51 -27.56 4.95
N TRP A 6 -8.29 -26.90 3.81
CA TRP A 6 -8.34 -25.46 3.68
C TRP A 6 -9.80 -24.97 3.67
N THR A 7 -10.46 -25.10 4.81
CA THR A 7 -11.75 -24.43 5.00
C THR A 7 -11.55 -22.92 4.97
N ALA A 8 -12.45 -22.21 4.32
CA ALA A 8 -12.45 -20.76 4.37
C ALA A 8 -12.52 -20.31 5.83
N GLN A 9 -11.70 -19.31 6.21
CA GLN A 9 -11.62 -18.73 7.56
C GLN A 9 -10.86 -19.56 8.62
N SER A 10 -10.09 -20.58 8.24
CA SER A 10 -9.23 -21.31 9.15
C SER A 10 -7.80 -20.78 9.13
N VAL A 11 -7.14 -20.81 10.30
CA VAL A 11 -5.71 -20.46 10.48
C VAL A 11 -4.96 -21.71 10.83
N HIS A 12 -3.94 -22.05 10.03
CA HIS A 12 -3.13 -23.25 10.20
C HIS A 12 -1.67 -22.89 10.52
N LYS A 13 -1.10 -23.57 11.51
CA LYS A 13 0.32 -23.46 11.83
C LYS A 13 1.11 -24.43 10.97
N VAL A 14 2.00 -23.91 10.13
CA VAL A 14 2.79 -24.68 9.17
C VAL A 14 4.27 -24.40 9.37
N TRP A 15 5.11 -25.43 9.24
CA TRP A 15 6.56 -25.29 9.24
C TRP A 15 7.09 -24.95 7.85
N ARG A 16 7.93 -23.92 7.76
CA ARG A 16 8.61 -23.49 6.53
C ARG A 16 10.12 -23.45 6.76
N LYS A 17 10.89 -24.15 5.92
CA LYS A 17 12.35 -24.32 6.05
C LYS A 17 13.13 -23.01 6.27
N ALA A 18 12.72 -21.91 5.64
CA ALA A 18 13.41 -20.61 5.74
C ALA A 18 12.90 -19.72 6.88
N TYR A 19 11.68 -19.96 7.40
CA TYR A 19 10.97 -19.03 8.29
C TYR A 19 10.54 -19.66 9.62
N GLY A 20 10.75 -20.96 9.81
CA GLY A 20 10.25 -21.68 10.97
C GLY A 20 8.74 -21.90 10.93
N PHE A 21 8.07 -21.81 12.08
CA PHE A 21 6.63 -21.87 12.16
C PHE A 21 6.01 -20.58 11.67
N VAL A 22 5.02 -20.71 10.80
CA VAL A 22 4.20 -19.61 10.28
C VAL A 22 2.73 -19.98 10.39
N LEU A 23 1.89 -18.98 10.62
CA LEU A 23 0.45 -19.13 10.53
C LEU A 23 0.04 -18.82 9.09
N VAL A 24 -0.77 -19.69 8.50
CA VAL A 24 -1.29 -19.51 7.13
C VAL A 24 -2.80 -19.60 7.15
N SER A 25 -3.44 -18.68 6.45
CA SER A 25 -4.90 -18.67 6.26
C SER A 25 -5.26 -18.49 4.80
N LYS A 26 -6.35 -19.13 4.38
CA LYS A 26 -6.96 -18.98 3.07
C LYS A 26 -8.04 -17.92 3.15
N MET A 27 -7.91 -16.87 2.36
CA MET A 27 -8.93 -15.84 2.20
C MET A 27 -9.58 -15.97 0.83
N VAL A 28 -10.90 -15.93 0.81
CA VAL A 28 -11.69 -15.93 -0.42
C VAL A 28 -12.33 -14.55 -0.57
N ALA A 29 -11.98 -13.86 -1.65
CA ALA A 29 -12.57 -12.56 -1.96
C ALA A 29 -14.00 -12.72 -2.51
N THR A 30 -14.77 -11.64 -2.49
CA THR A 30 -16.18 -11.61 -2.96
C THR A 30 -16.33 -12.04 -4.43
N LYS A 31 -15.26 -11.92 -5.23
CA LYS A 31 -15.21 -12.36 -6.64
C LYS A 31 -14.75 -13.81 -6.84
N GLY A 32 -14.54 -14.56 -5.75
CA GLY A 32 -14.05 -15.93 -5.80
C GLY A 32 -12.51 -16.06 -5.88
N ASP A 33 -11.77 -14.94 -5.91
CA ASP A 33 -10.30 -14.97 -5.89
C ASP A 33 -9.80 -15.52 -4.56
N ILE A 34 -8.87 -16.47 -4.63
CA ILE A 34 -8.29 -17.11 -3.46
C ILE A 34 -6.92 -16.51 -3.19
N THR A 35 -6.72 -16.00 -1.98
CA THR A 35 -5.43 -15.48 -1.51
C THR A 35 -5.02 -16.20 -0.25
N TYR A 36 -3.75 -16.62 -0.17
CA TYR A 36 -3.17 -17.19 1.05
C TYR A 36 -2.33 -16.13 1.76
N ILE A 37 -2.60 -15.93 3.04
CA ILE A 37 -1.85 -15.01 3.89
C ILE A 37 -1.02 -15.83 4.85
N ALA A 38 0.25 -15.47 4.98
CA ALA A 38 1.18 -16.09 5.93
C ALA A 38 1.79 -15.02 6.83
N THR A 39 1.88 -15.31 8.13
CA THR A 39 2.56 -14.47 9.12
C THR A 39 3.48 -15.30 10.00
N ASN A 40 4.60 -14.72 10.42
CA ASN A 40 5.49 -15.31 11.43
C ASN A 40 5.10 -14.90 12.86
N ASP A 41 4.14 -14.01 13.00
CA ASP A 41 3.56 -13.67 14.31
C ASP A 41 2.57 -14.77 14.72
N LEU A 42 3.03 -15.64 15.63
CA LEU A 42 2.25 -16.77 16.13
C LEU A 42 1.15 -16.40 17.13
N SER A 43 1.06 -15.13 17.51
CA SER A 43 -0.02 -14.63 18.38
C SER A 43 -1.33 -14.37 17.63
N LEU A 44 -1.26 -14.21 16.28
CA LEU A 44 -2.39 -13.91 15.40
C LEU A 44 -3.18 -15.19 15.01
N THR A 45 -3.68 -15.91 16.00
CA THR A 45 -4.40 -17.19 15.80
C THR A 45 -5.83 -17.01 15.30
N ASP A 46 -6.39 -15.80 15.45
CA ASP A 46 -7.73 -15.48 15.00
C ASP A 46 -7.76 -15.00 13.55
N TYR A 47 -8.71 -15.53 12.77
CA TYR A 47 -8.89 -15.19 11.35
C TYR A 47 -9.21 -13.71 11.10
N GLU A 48 -10.11 -13.13 11.89
CA GLU A 48 -10.50 -11.71 11.71
C GLU A 48 -9.35 -10.78 12.04
N THR A 49 -8.56 -11.09 13.07
CA THR A 49 -7.35 -10.34 13.41
C THR A 49 -6.32 -10.41 12.28
N LEU A 50 -6.09 -11.60 11.72
CA LEU A 50 -5.17 -11.78 10.59
C LEU A 50 -5.63 -11.03 9.33
N LYS A 51 -6.94 -11.04 9.06
CA LYS A 51 -7.56 -10.30 7.96
C LYS A 51 -7.40 -8.79 8.12
N ASN A 52 -7.60 -8.26 9.33
CA ASN A 52 -7.40 -6.85 9.63
C ASN A 52 -5.93 -6.44 9.45
N HIS A 53 -4.97 -7.25 9.92
CA HIS A 53 -3.55 -7.01 9.68
C HIS A 53 -3.21 -7.01 8.18
N ASN A 54 -3.80 -7.90 7.40
CA ASN A 54 -3.61 -7.88 5.94
C ASN A 54 -4.21 -6.62 5.28
N ALA A 55 -5.30 -6.09 5.80
CA ALA A 55 -5.87 -4.83 5.31
C ALA A 55 -4.92 -3.64 5.50
N TYR A 56 -4.15 -3.59 6.60
CA TYR A 56 -3.12 -2.55 6.79
C TYR A 56 -1.99 -2.63 5.74
N ARG A 57 -1.63 -3.85 5.29
CA ARG A 57 -0.66 -4.01 4.21
C ARG A 57 -1.10 -3.31 2.92
N TRP A 58 -2.39 -3.32 2.63
CA TRP A 58 -2.96 -2.65 1.48
C TRP A 58 -2.76 -1.12 1.51
N ASN A 59 -2.68 -0.52 2.69
CA ASN A 59 -2.38 0.91 2.84
C ASN A 59 -0.97 1.24 2.32
N ILE A 60 0.00 0.33 2.48
CA ILE A 60 1.36 0.50 1.96
C ILE A 60 1.35 0.51 0.42
N GLU A 61 0.61 -0.41 -0.19
CA GLU A 61 0.47 -0.45 -1.65
C GLU A 61 -0.23 0.81 -2.20
N THR A 62 -1.26 1.27 -1.50
CA THR A 62 -1.97 2.51 -1.84
C THR A 62 -1.06 3.74 -1.71
N PHE A 63 -0.25 3.81 -0.65
CA PHE A 63 0.77 4.84 -0.47
C PHE A 63 1.79 4.84 -1.61
N HIS A 64 2.37 3.67 -1.94
CA HIS A 64 3.32 3.56 -3.04
C HIS A 64 2.72 3.99 -4.38
N ARG A 65 1.48 3.63 -4.65
CA ARG A 65 0.75 4.05 -5.85
C ARG A 65 0.58 5.57 -5.88
N ALA A 66 0.14 6.17 -4.77
CA ALA A 66 -0.07 7.61 -4.67
C ALA A 66 1.22 8.41 -4.85
N ILE A 67 2.31 8.02 -4.18
CA ILE A 67 3.58 8.74 -4.26
C ILE A 67 4.22 8.64 -5.66
N LYS A 68 4.04 7.50 -6.35
CA LYS A 68 4.49 7.32 -7.74
C LYS A 68 3.65 8.13 -8.72
N GLN A 69 2.34 8.03 -8.65
CA GLN A 69 1.44 8.61 -9.65
C GLN A 69 1.12 10.09 -9.40
N CYS A 70 1.02 10.51 -8.15
CA CYS A 70 0.67 11.89 -7.81
C CYS A 70 1.90 12.76 -7.56
N CYS A 71 2.94 12.24 -6.89
CA CYS A 71 4.13 13.02 -6.50
C CYS A 71 5.36 12.76 -7.37
N GLY A 72 5.33 11.78 -8.28
CA GLY A 72 6.37 11.54 -9.26
C GLY A 72 7.72 11.13 -8.69
N ILE A 73 7.75 10.35 -7.61
CA ILE A 73 9.00 9.95 -6.93
C ILE A 73 10.00 9.24 -7.88
N GLU A 74 9.51 8.54 -8.90
CA GLU A 74 10.32 7.82 -9.89
C GLU A 74 10.78 8.72 -11.06
N ARG A 75 10.44 10.01 -11.08
CA ARG A 75 10.74 10.94 -12.19
C ARG A 75 11.99 11.78 -11.98
N CYS A 76 12.96 11.25 -11.24
CA CYS A 76 14.26 11.91 -11.08
C CYS A 76 15.21 11.52 -12.19
N TYR A 77 15.56 12.47 -13.05
CA TYR A 77 16.53 12.27 -14.14
C TYR A 77 17.98 12.56 -13.74
N SER A 78 18.21 12.99 -12.51
CA SER A 78 19.56 13.31 -12.04
C SER A 78 20.30 12.05 -11.62
N VAL A 79 21.57 11.94 -12.02
CA VAL A 79 22.50 10.89 -11.57
C VAL A 79 23.23 11.26 -10.29
N LYS A 80 23.17 12.53 -9.85
CA LYS A 80 23.83 12.99 -8.64
C LYS A 80 23.04 12.58 -7.39
N GLU A 81 23.70 11.91 -6.46
CA GLU A 81 23.10 11.41 -5.22
C GLU A 81 22.34 12.50 -4.45
N ARG A 82 22.94 13.68 -4.26
CA ARG A 82 22.29 14.81 -3.56
C ARG A 82 20.98 15.22 -4.23
N SER A 83 20.96 15.26 -5.56
CA SER A 83 19.74 15.63 -6.30
C SER A 83 18.66 14.56 -6.19
N GLN A 84 19.04 13.27 -6.22
CA GLN A 84 18.11 12.18 -6.01
C GLN A 84 17.49 12.21 -4.61
N ARG A 85 18.30 12.40 -3.57
CA ARG A 85 17.81 12.55 -2.19
C ARG A 85 16.84 13.71 -2.04
N ASN A 86 17.18 14.88 -2.60
CA ASN A 86 16.29 16.05 -2.57
C ASN A 86 14.98 15.79 -3.30
N HIS A 87 15.02 15.14 -4.47
CA HIS A 87 13.81 14.77 -5.22
C HIS A 87 12.91 13.84 -4.40
N ILE A 88 13.47 12.81 -3.78
CA ILE A 88 12.73 11.88 -2.92
C ILE A 88 12.06 12.64 -1.76
N LEU A 89 12.81 13.52 -1.07
CA LEU A 89 12.25 14.33 0.02
C LEU A 89 11.13 15.24 -0.46
N CYS A 90 11.28 15.89 -1.62
CA CYS A 90 10.22 16.70 -2.21
C CYS A 90 8.97 15.89 -2.54
N ALA A 91 9.13 14.66 -3.05
CA ALA A 91 7.99 13.77 -3.33
C ALA A 91 7.25 13.37 -2.03
N PHE A 92 7.97 13.08 -0.95
CA PHE A 92 7.36 12.82 0.36
C PHE A 92 6.63 14.05 0.91
N LEU A 93 7.23 15.23 0.84
CA LEU A 93 6.58 16.47 1.28
C LEU A 93 5.31 16.78 0.46
N ALA A 94 5.35 16.54 -0.84
CA ALA A 94 4.19 16.69 -1.70
C ALA A 94 3.07 15.71 -1.30
N PHE A 95 3.43 14.44 -1.03
CA PHE A 95 2.47 13.44 -0.55
C PHE A 95 1.84 13.85 0.78
N ILE A 96 2.62 14.31 1.76
CA ILE A 96 2.11 14.74 3.06
C ILE A 96 1.10 15.90 2.89
N LYS A 97 1.39 16.86 2.00
CA LYS A 97 0.47 17.97 1.70
C LYS A 97 -0.84 17.47 1.06
N LEU A 98 -0.76 16.55 0.11
CA LEU A 98 -1.94 15.95 -0.53
C LEU A 98 -2.77 15.14 0.47
N GLU A 99 -2.11 14.39 1.36
CA GLU A 99 -2.80 13.61 2.40
C GLU A 99 -3.47 14.52 3.42
N TRP A 100 -2.80 15.57 3.84
CA TRP A 100 -3.40 16.59 4.72
C TRP A 100 -4.65 17.21 4.11
N GLN A 101 -4.61 17.58 2.83
CA GLN A 101 -5.78 18.10 2.13
C GLN A 101 -6.88 17.04 1.99
N ARG A 102 -6.51 15.77 1.72
CA ARG A 102 -7.48 14.67 1.65
C ARG A 102 -8.25 14.53 2.96
N ILE A 103 -7.56 14.60 4.09
CA ILE A 103 -8.19 14.51 5.42
C ILE A 103 -9.11 15.72 5.67
N LYS A 104 -8.68 16.93 5.28
CA LYS A 104 -9.48 18.15 5.51
C LYS A 104 -10.68 18.30 4.59
N MET A 105 -10.53 17.95 3.32
CA MET A 105 -11.50 18.28 2.27
C MET A 105 -12.26 17.06 1.74
N GLY A 106 -11.88 15.84 2.12
CA GLY A 106 -12.48 14.60 1.62
C GLY A 106 -12.21 14.32 0.13
N VAL A 107 -11.28 15.05 -0.50
CA VAL A 107 -10.96 14.97 -1.94
C VAL A 107 -9.80 13.99 -2.16
N SER A 108 -9.92 13.10 -3.15
CA SER A 108 -8.86 12.13 -3.45
C SER A 108 -7.57 12.81 -3.94
N TRP A 109 -6.40 12.16 -3.74
CA TRP A 109 -5.10 12.65 -4.23
C TRP A 109 -5.08 12.92 -5.72
N TYR A 110 -5.77 12.09 -6.51
CA TYR A 110 -5.85 12.23 -7.96
C TYR A 110 -6.62 13.48 -8.38
N GLN A 111 -7.77 13.73 -7.76
CA GLN A 111 -8.56 14.94 -8.00
C GLN A 111 -7.79 16.20 -7.63
N GLN A 112 -7.09 16.20 -6.49
CA GLN A 112 -6.25 17.31 -6.06
C GLN A 112 -5.11 17.57 -7.05
N LYS A 113 -4.39 16.52 -7.49
CA LYS A 113 -3.35 16.64 -8.51
C LYS A 113 -3.88 17.30 -9.78
N TRP A 114 -5.03 16.85 -10.28
CA TRP A 114 -5.64 17.43 -11.48
C TRP A 114 -6.09 18.88 -11.27
N SER A 115 -6.62 19.21 -10.11
CA SER A 115 -7.01 20.57 -9.75
C SER A 115 -5.79 21.50 -9.74
N ILE A 116 -4.68 21.08 -9.10
CA ILE A 116 -3.44 21.87 -9.06
C ILE A 116 -2.87 22.05 -10.47
N ALA A 117 -2.80 20.98 -11.26
CA ALA A 117 -2.30 21.04 -12.63
C ALA A 117 -3.15 22.00 -13.50
N ARG A 118 -4.47 21.90 -13.41
CA ARG A 118 -5.39 22.79 -14.13
C ARG A 118 -5.19 24.26 -13.73
N SER A 119 -5.12 24.55 -12.43
CA SER A 119 -4.90 25.90 -11.93
C SER A 119 -3.57 26.47 -12.41
N ALA A 120 -2.50 25.68 -12.42
CA ALA A 120 -1.19 26.10 -12.91
C ALA A 120 -1.22 26.42 -14.42
N VAL A 121 -1.88 25.59 -15.23
CA VAL A 121 -2.03 25.83 -16.68
C VAL A 121 -2.88 27.08 -16.93
N THR A 122 -3.99 27.25 -16.21
CA THR A 122 -4.83 28.46 -16.37
C THR A 122 -4.04 29.72 -16.03
N ALA A 123 -3.28 29.72 -14.92
CA ALA A 123 -2.47 30.87 -14.52
C ALA A 123 -1.33 31.18 -15.49
N PHE A 124 -0.85 30.18 -16.26
CA PHE A 124 0.17 30.39 -17.28
C PHE A 124 -0.39 30.99 -18.58
N LEU A 125 -1.66 30.70 -18.90
CA LEU A 125 -2.32 31.17 -20.12
C LEU A 125 -3.00 32.53 -20.00
N THR A 126 -3.15 33.04 -18.77
CA THR A 126 -3.70 34.40 -18.47
C THR A 126 -2.59 35.36 -18.20
#